data_4b91bcc3176483f008a43da9e375c459
#
_entry.id   4b91bcc3176483f008a43da9e375c459
#
_cell.length_a   1.000
_cell.length_b   1.000
_cell.length_c   1.000
_cell.angle_alpha   90.00
_cell.angle_beta   90.00
_cell.angle_gamma   90.00
#
_symmetry.space_group_name_H-M   'P 1'
#
loop_
_entity.id
_entity.type
_entity.pdbx_description
1 polymer ?
#
loop_
_entity_poly.entity_id
_entity_poly.type
_entity_poly.pdbx_seq_one_letter_code
_entity_poly.pdbx_strand_id
1 'polypeptide(L)'
;MNKLLLDFIGKYKESVDRGIAEELEKRMKEVGEISPHLVPILEAMKELSVGGKRLRAMLVILGYEMSGKEVDDEVIKAGVVMELFHLGLLIQDDFMDRDLVRRGVKTLIARYDDPHVGNFVSMLAGDYTFGWGMEKFSKLKFSNSQIVGAMAVWGKYFTRVGYGQTLDGLDIADDETILKILSIKSGEYSCVLPLLLGASLGGADTALINKLEQYGMELGWVFQLRDDWLGYDKDMAKKGKRTYATMYGREKTEEAIMEHMKESKTSLRGLSSQAQIMCSSLVEWVGAREN
;
A
#
# COMPACT_ATOMS: atom_id res chain seq x y z
N MET A 1 18.17 -5.28 -12.06
CA MET A 1 17.62 -5.43 -10.68
C MET A 1 18.64 -6.17 -9.82
N ASN A 2 18.90 -5.68 -8.60
CA ASN A 2 19.88 -6.32 -7.69
C ASN A 2 19.36 -7.71 -7.27
N LYS A 3 20.22 -8.73 -7.29
CA LYS A 3 19.89 -10.12 -6.91
C LYS A 3 19.31 -10.20 -5.48
N LEU A 4 19.85 -9.40 -4.55
CA LEU A 4 19.39 -9.37 -3.16
C LEU A 4 17.90 -8.98 -3.03
N LEU A 5 17.45 -7.97 -3.78
CA LEU A 5 16.05 -7.54 -3.80
C LEU A 5 15.14 -8.59 -4.46
N LEU A 6 15.61 -9.23 -5.55
CA LEU A 6 14.86 -10.31 -6.21
C LEU A 6 14.66 -11.49 -5.28
N ASP A 7 15.72 -11.91 -4.61
CA ASP A 7 15.69 -13.01 -3.65
C ASP A 7 14.76 -12.69 -2.46
N PHE A 8 14.78 -11.44 -1.97
CA PHE A 8 13.88 -10.97 -0.91
C PHE A 8 12.40 -11.03 -1.35
N ILE A 9 12.07 -10.46 -2.50
CA ILE A 9 10.70 -10.48 -3.03
C ILE A 9 10.25 -11.92 -3.30
N GLY A 10 11.08 -12.73 -3.97
CA GLY A 10 10.79 -14.13 -4.28
C GLY A 10 10.56 -14.98 -3.03
N LYS A 11 11.33 -14.72 -1.97
CA LYS A 11 11.23 -15.46 -0.71
C LYS A 11 9.91 -15.26 0.03
N TYR A 12 9.35 -14.04 0.02
CA TYR A 12 8.22 -13.72 0.88
C TYR A 12 6.89 -13.52 0.14
N LYS A 13 6.93 -13.15 -1.15
CA LYS A 13 5.72 -12.86 -1.92
C LYS A 13 4.74 -14.03 -1.96
N GLU A 14 5.22 -15.24 -2.19
CA GLU A 14 4.37 -16.44 -2.25
C GLU A 14 3.68 -16.71 -0.90
N SER A 15 4.39 -16.53 0.22
CA SER A 15 3.84 -16.70 1.56
C SER A 15 2.76 -15.65 1.86
N VAL A 16 2.94 -14.40 1.40
CA VAL A 16 1.94 -13.34 1.53
C VAL A 16 0.72 -13.65 0.65
N ASP A 17 0.92 -14.04 -0.61
CA ASP A 17 -0.17 -14.39 -1.53
C ASP A 17 -1.02 -15.54 -0.97
N ARG A 18 -0.36 -16.59 -0.46
CA ARG A 18 -1.04 -17.72 0.20
C ARG A 18 -1.80 -17.27 1.45
N GLY A 19 -1.21 -16.44 2.30
CA GLY A 19 -1.87 -15.94 3.52
C GLY A 19 -3.12 -15.07 3.23
N ILE A 20 -3.12 -14.30 2.13
CA ILE A 20 -4.29 -13.56 1.66
C ILE A 20 -5.38 -14.53 1.18
N ALA A 21 -5.01 -15.53 0.37
CA ALA A 21 -5.95 -16.50 -0.15
C ALA A 21 -6.61 -17.33 0.97
N GLU A 22 -5.81 -17.82 1.93
CA GLU A 22 -6.27 -18.57 3.11
C GLU A 22 -7.25 -17.73 3.96
N GLU A 23 -6.96 -16.44 4.18
CA GLU A 23 -7.86 -15.58 4.95
C GLU A 23 -9.19 -15.36 4.22
N LEU A 24 -9.16 -15.08 2.92
CA LEU A 24 -10.38 -14.91 2.13
C LEU A 24 -11.21 -16.20 2.04
N GLU A 25 -10.58 -17.38 1.92
CA GLU A 25 -11.27 -18.66 1.97
C GLU A 25 -11.92 -18.94 3.33
N LYS A 26 -11.21 -18.61 4.42
CA LYS A 26 -11.78 -18.69 5.77
C LYS A 26 -13.03 -17.82 5.89
N ARG A 27 -12.96 -16.58 5.40
CA ARG A 27 -14.08 -15.63 5.46
C ARG A 27 -15.26 -16.06 4.55
N MET A 28 -14.97 -16.64 3.39
CA MET A 28 -16.06 -17.21 2.54
C MET A 28 -16.84 -18.32 3.26
N LYS A 29 -16.17 -19.18 4.03
CA LYS A 29 -16.85 -20.20 4.85
C LYS A 29 -17.70 -19.55 5.94
N GLU A 30 -17.12 -18.59 6.68
CA GLU A 30 -17.81 -17.84 7.74
C GLU A 30 -19.09 -17.15 7.23
N VAL A 31 -19.00 -16.41 6.13
CA VAL A 31 -20.18 -15.72 5.58
C VAL A 31 -21.19 -16.68 4.96
N GLY A 32 -20.75 -17.83 4.42
CA GLY A 32 -21.63 -18.88 3.91
C GLY A 32 -22.53 -19.49 5.00
N GLU A 33 -22.04 -19.56 6.24
CA GLU A 33 -22.83 -19.96 7.42
C GLU A 33 -23.87 -18.90 7.82
N ILE A 34 -23.57 -17.60 7.56
CA ILE A 34 -24.51 -16.49 7.82
C ILE A 34 -25.56 -16.44 6.72
N SER A 35 -25.14 -16.39 5.45
CA SER A 35 -26.01 -16.38 4.27
C SER A 35 -25.22 -16.68 2.99
N PRO A 36 -25.73 -17.58 2.12
CA PRO A 36 -25.11 -17.85 0.82
C PRO A 36 -25.08 -16.61 -0.09
N HIS A 37 -25.91 -15.59 0.16
CA HIS A 37 -25.94 -14.35 -0.62
C HIS A 37 -24.69 -13.48 -0.42
N LEU A 38 -23.90 -13.72 0.64
CA LEU A 38 -22.64 -12.98 0.90
C LEU A 38 -21.45 -13.61 0.15
N VAL A 39 -21.51 -14.89 -0.21
CA VAL A 39 -20.41 -15.61 -0.85
C VAL A 39 -19.93 -14.93 -2.14
N PRO A 40 -20.82 -14.52 -3.09
CA PRO A 40 -20.38 -13.85 -4.32
C PRO A 40 -19.59 -12.55 -4.09
N ILE A 41 -19.83 -11.84 -2.98
CA ILE A 41 -19.07 -10.64 -2.62
C ILE A 41 -17.62 -11.01 -2.34
N LEU A 42 -17.39 -12.06 -1.54
CA LEU A 42 -16.05 -12.50 -1.19
C LEU A 42 -15.32 -13.18 -2.36
N GLU A 43 -16.04 -13.85 -3.24
CA GLU A 43 -15.49 -14.37 -4.51
C GLU A 43 -14.95 -13.20 -5.36
N ALA A 44 -15.71 -12.12 -5.48
CA ALA A 44 -15.26 -10.91 -6.17
C ALA A 44 -14.04 -10.27 -5.49
N MET A 45 -14.03 -10.19 -4.15
CA MET A 45 -12.87 -9.69 -3.39
C MET A 45 -11.63 -10.57 -3.61
N LYS A 46 -11.81 -11.90 -3.68
CA LYS A 46 -10.71 -12.84 -3.98
C LYS A 46 -10.15 -12.60 -5.38
N GLU A 47 -11.00 -12.44 -6.39
CA GLU A 47 -10.55 -12.10 -7.76
C GLU A 47 -9.76 -10.77 -7.78
N LEU A 48 -10.27 -9.72 -7.12
CA LEU A 48 -9.60 -8.41 -7.04
C LEU A 48 -8.28 -8.46 -6.26
N SER A 49 -8.10 -9.42 -5.36
CA SER A 49 -6.88 -9.58 -4.57
C SER A 49 -5.70 -10.15 -5.37
N VAL A 50 -5.95 -10.77 -6.54
CA VAL A 50 -4.91 -11.45 -7.33
C VAL A 50 -4.01 -10.43 -8.06
N GLY A 51 -2.73 -10.76 -8.24
CA GLY A 51 -1.84 -10.09 -9.20
C GLY A 51 -1.10 -8.85 -8.69
N GLY A 52 -1.15 -8.53 -7.41
CA GLY A 52 -0.39 -7.40 -6.84
C GLY A 52 1.13 -7.69 -6.71
N LYS A 53 1.94 -6.63 -6.74
CA LYS A 53 3.40 -6.70 -6.45
C LYS A 53 3.70 -6.91 -4.97
N ARG A 54 2.70 -6.81 -4.08
CA ARG A 54 2.79 -6.94 -2.62
C ARG A 54 3.81 -6.00 -1.99
N LEU A 55 3.98 -4.82 -2.58
CA LEU A 55 4.97 -3.85 -2.12
C LEU A 55 4.78 -3.49 -0.63
N ARG A 56 3.53 -3.30 -0.20
CA ARG A 56 3.26 -2.91 1.20
C ARG A 56 3.61 -4.00 2.19
N ALA A 57 3.28 -5.26 1.88
CA ALA A 57 3.72 -6.39 2.70
C ALA A 57 5.25 -6.53 2.72
N MET A 58 5.91 -6.32 1.57
CA MET A 58 7.39 -6.35 1.51
C MET A 58 8.00 -5.23 2.35
N LEU A 59 7.39 -4.04 2.39
CA LEU A 59 7.85 -2.93 3.22
C LEU A 59 7.62 -3.18 4.72
N VAL A 60 6.54 -3.87 5.12
CA VAL A 60 6.36 -4.34 6.51
C VAL A 60 7.50 -5.28 6.91
N ILE A 61 7.78 -6.28 6.07
CA ILE A 61 8.84 -7.25 6.33
C ILE A 61 10.21 -6.57 6.35
N LEU A 62 10.48 -5.65 5.44
CA LEU A 62 11.73 -4.88 5.38
C LEU A 62 11.91 -4.01 6.63
N GLY A 63 10.89 -3.27 7.07
CA GLY A 63 10.94 -2.45 8.28
C GLY A 63 11.24 -3.27 9.53
N TYR A 64 10.68 -4.47 9.62
CA TYR A 64 10.95 -5.43 10.71
C TYR A 64 12.41 -5.94 10.67
N GLU A 65 12.89 -6.36 9.51
CA GLU A 65 14.28 -6.81 9.32
C GLU A 65 15.29 -5.69 9.66
N MET A 66 14.98 -4.44 9.28
CA MET A 66 15.82 -3.27 9.59
C MET A 66 15.91 -2.96 11.09
N SER A 67 14.98 -3.44 11.92
CA SER A 67 15.10 -3.38 13.38
C SER A 67 16.03 -4.45 13.98
N GLY A 68 16.75 -5.19 13.13
CA GLY A 68 17.69 -6.22 13.54
C GLY A 68 17.03 -7.55 13.92
N LYS A 69 15.80 -7.79 13.47
CA LYS A 69 15.06 -9.04 13.69
C LYS A 69 15.15 -9.96 12.49
N GLU A 70 15.20 -11.26 12.74
CA GLU A 70 15.02 -12.26 11.71
C GLU A 70 13.53 -12.37 11.34
N VAL A 71 13.25 -12.44 10.04
CA VAL A 71 11.89 -12.54 9.53
C VAL A 71 11.28 -13.89 9.89
N ASP A 72 10.15 -13.87 10.56
CA ASP A 72 9.35 -15.01 10.98
C ASP A 72 7.92 -14.99 10.39
N ASP A 73 7.15 -16.03 10.69
CA ASP A 73 5.77 -16.13 10.22
C ASP A 73 4.86 -15.01 10.77
N GLU A 74 5.20 -14.43 11.94
CA GLU A 74 4.36 -13.40 12.57
C GLU A 74 4.45 -12.08 11.80
N VAL A 75 5.64 -11.66 11.36
CA VAL A 75 5.77 -10.46 10.54
C VAL A 75 5.21 -10.68 9.12
N ILE A 76 5.29 -11.91 8.58
CA ILE A 76 4.62 -12.22 7.30
C ILE A 76 3.09 -12.07 7.45
N LYS A 77 2.49 -12.53 8.56
CA LYS A 77 1.07 -12.30 8.85
C LYS A 77 0.73 -10.81 8.98
N ALA A 78 1.62 -9.99 9.55
CA ALA A 78 1.44 -8.54 9.57
C ALA A 78 1.44 -7.94 8.15
N GLY A 79 2.30 -8.45 7.27
CA GLY A 79 2.29 -8.12 5.84
C GLY A 79 0.97 -8.50 5.15
N VAL A 80 0.41 -9.68 5.45
CA VAL A 80 -0.92 -10.12 4.97
C VAL A 80 -2.01 -9.16 5.44
N VAL A 81 -1.99 -8.75 6.72
CA VAL A 81 -2.93 -7.75 7.24
C VAL A 81 -2.85 -6.45 6.43
N MET A 82 -1.64 -5.96 6.17
CA MET A 82 -1.44 -4.73 5.39
C MET A 82 -2.02 -4.83 3.96
N GLU A 83 -1.90 -5.98 3.29
CA GLU A 83 -2.46 -6.21 1.96
C GLU A 83 -3.99 -6.37 2.00
N LEU A 84 -4.57 -6.96 3.04
CA LEU A 84 -6.03 -7.04 3.22
C LEU A 84 -6.62 -5.63 3.38
N PHE A 85 -6.01 -4.78 4.20
CA PHE A 85 -6.42 -3.37 4.29
C PHE A 85 -6.30 -2.65 2.97
N HIS A 86 -5.22 -2.91 2.22
CA HIS A 86 -5.06 -2.32 0.90
C HIS A 86 -6.15 -2.79 -0.07
N LEU A 87 -6.56 -4.05 -0.01
CA LEU A 87 -7.69 -4.56 -0.79
C LEU A 87 -8.98 -3.79 -0.48
N GLY A 88 -9.25 -3.53 0.80
CA GLY A 88 -10.42 -2.75 1.21
C GLY A 88 -10.39 -1.32 0.68
N LEU A 89 -9.24 -0.66 0.78
CA LEU A 89 -9.09 0.69 0.23
C LEU A 89 -9.23 0.73 -1.30
N LEU A 90 -8.73 -0.30 -2.02
CA LEU A 90 -8.91 -0.38 -3.47
C LEU A 90 -10.39 -0.55 -3.85
N ILE A 91 -11.15 -1.35 -3.09
CA ILE A 91 -12.59 -1.54 -3.32
C ILE A 91 -13.36 -0.25 -3.04
N GLN A 92 -12.98 0.50 -1.99
CA GLN A 92 -13.60 1.79 -1.68
C GLN A 92 -13.21 2.87 -2.70
N ASP A 93 -11.97 2.89 -3.16
CA ASP A 93 -11.47 3.77 -4.22
C ASP A 93 -12.24 3.55 -5.52
N ASP A 94 -12.41 2.29 -5.96
CA ASP A 94 -13.17 1.92 -7.15
C ASP A 94 -14.61 2.48 -7.12
N PHE A 95 -15.27 2.43 -5.97
CA PHE A 95 -16.63 2.96 -5.85
C PHE A 95 -16.66 4.49 -5.83
N MET A 96 -15.69 5.14 -5.17
CA MET A 96 -15.59 6.61 -5.13
C MET A 96 -15.29 7.18 -6.51
N ASP A 97 -14.38 6.53 -7.27
CA ASP A 97 -13.95 6.92 -8.60
C ASP A 97 -14.91 6.42 -9.71
N ARG A 98 -15.89 5.59 -9.36
CA ARG A 98 -16.83 4.93 -10.28
C ARG A 98 -16.12 4.06 -11.31
N ASP A 99 -15.01 3.45 -10.94
CA ASP A 99 -14.26 2.55 -11.79
C ASP A 99 -14.96 1.19 -11.92
N LEU A 100 -15.23 0.77 -13.15
CA LEU A 100 -15.95 -0.48 -13.41
C LEU A 100 -15.02 -1.67 -13.62
N VAL A 101 -13.74 -1.44 -13.87
CA VAL A 101 -12.73 -2.47 -14.12
C VAL A 101 -11.41 -2.11 -13.45
N ARG A 102 -10.86 -3.06 -12.69
CA ARG A 102 -9.52 -2.98 -12.10
C ARG A 102 -8.68 -4.19 -12.52
N ARG A 103 -7.54 -3.95 -13.16
CA ARG A 103 -6.62 -5.02 -13.65
C ARG A 103 -7.30 -6.07 -14.53
N GLY A 104 -8.27 -5.65 -15.34
CA GLY A 104 -9.03 -6.55 -16.23
C GLY A 104 -10.17 -7.32 -15.56
N VAL A 105 -10.39 -7.11 -14.25
CA VAL A 105 -11.47 -7.73 -13.47
C VAL A 105 -12.56 -6.69 -13.18
N LYS A 106 -13.84 -7.09 -13.23
CA LYS A 106 -14.95 -6.23 -12.81
C LYS A 106 -14.80 -5.86 -11.33
N THR A 107 -14.91 -4.58 -11.04
CA THR A 107 -14.96 -4.05 -9.66
C THR A 107 -16.27 -4.49 -8.98
N LEU A 108 -16.34 -4.30 -7.66
CA LEU A 108 -17.55 -4.72 -6.92
C LEU A 108 -18.79 -3.95 -7.38
N ILE A 109 -18.67 -2.62 -7.60
CA ILE A 109 -19.80 -1.80 -8.10
C ILE A 109 -20.31 -2.27 -9.46
N ALA A 110 -19.44 -2.80 -10.32
CA ALA A 110 -19.79 -3.26 -11.67
C ALA A 110 -20.51 -4.62 -11.69
N ARG A 111 -20.72 -5.25 -10.53
CA ARG A 111 -21.40 -6.55 -10.39
C ARG A 111 -22.88 -6.43 -10.03
N TYR A 112 -23.36 -5.21 -9.80
CA TYR A 112 -24.73 -4.92 -9.44
C TYR A 112 -25.38 -4.00 -10.47
N ASP A 113 -26.60 -4.35 -10.90
CA ASP A 113 -27.38 -3.54 -11.85
C ASP A 113 -27.87 -2.23 -11.19
N ASP A 114 -28.20 -2.29 -9.89
CA ASP A 114 -28.54 -1.11 -9.11
C ASP A 114 -27.26 -0.44 -8.54
N PRO A 115 -26.91 0.78 -8.99
CA PRO A 115 -25.74 1.49 -8.50
C PRO A 115 -25.76 1.74 -6.98
N HIS A 116 -26.93 1.90 -6.36
CA HIS A 116 -27.04 2.07 -4.92
C HIS A 116 -26.60 0.80 -4.19
N VAL A 117 -27.02 -0.37 -4.67
CA VAL A 117 -26.58 -1.67 -4.13
C VAL A 117 -25.07 -1.85 -4.30
N GLY A 118 -24.54 -1.60 -5.51
CA GLY A 118 -23.11 -1.67 -5.79
C GLY A 118 -22.28 -0.78 -4.85
N ASN A 119 -22.73 0.45 -4.61
CA ASN A 119 -22.05 1.41 -3.75
C ASN A 119 -22.00 0.95 -2.29
N PHE A 120 -23.15 0.59 -1.68
CA PHE A 120 -23.14 0.20 -0.27
C PHE A 120 -22.42 -1.14 -0.04
N VAL A 121 -22.52 -2.08 -0.97
CA VAL A 121 -21.78 -3.35 -0.88
C VAL A 121 -20.28 -3.09 -0.95
N SER A 122 -19.80 -2.22 -1.86
CA SER A 122 -18.37 -1.88 -1.97
C SER A 122 -17.86 -1.18 -0.72
N MET A 123 -18.64 -0.24 -0.15
CA MET A 123 -18.29 0.42 1.11
C MET A 123 -18.13 -0.60 2.25
N LEU A 124 -19.13 -1.46 2.45
CA LEU A 124 -19.10 -2.46 3.53
C LEU A 124 -18.04 -3.53 3.29
N ALA A 125 -17.78 -3.94 2.03
CA ALA A 125 -16.71 -4.89 1.72
C ALA A 125 -15.33 -4.33 2.09
N GLY A 126 -15.10 -3.02 1.94
CA GLY A 126 -13.93 -2.34 2.49
C GLY A 126 -13.87 -2.46 4.01
N ASP A 127 -14.96 -2.16 4.71
CA ASP A 127 -15.05 -2.24 6.17
C ASP A 127 -14.82 -3.68 6.69
N TYR A 128 -15.25 -4.72 5.95
CA TYR A 128 -14.96 -6.12 6.30
C TYR A 128 -13.44 -6.34 6.42
N THR A 129 -12.66 -5.85 5.45
CA THR A 129 -11.21 -6.05 5.45
C THR A 129 -10.54 -5.34 6.64
N PHE A 130 -11.06 -4.19 7.06
CA PHE A 130 -10.58 -3.49 8.25
C PHE A 130 -10.86 -4.31 9.51
N GLY A 131 -12.08 -4.82 9.68
CA GLY A 131 -12.44 -5.68 10.80
C GLY A 131 -11.59 -6.95 10.85
N TRP A 132 -11.43 -7.65 9.73
CA TRP A 132 -10.60 -8.85 9.64
C TRP A 132 -9.13 -8.58 9.92
N GLY A 133 -8.61 -7.47 9.38
CA GLY A 133 -7.24 -7.04 9.61
C GLY A 133 -6.98 -6.75 11.08
N MET A 134 -7.87 -6.01 11.75
CA MET A 134 -7.77 -5.71 13.19
C MET A 134 -7.83 -7.00 14.03
N GLU A 135 -8.78 -7.91 13.73
CA GLU A 135 -8.86 -9.20 14.40
C GLU A 135 -7.56 -10.00 14.24
N LYS A 136 -7.04 -10.10 13.03
CA LYS A 136 -5.80 -10.82 12.75
C LYS A 136 -4.60 -10.17 13.42
N PHE A 137 -4.51 -8.83 13.36
CA PHE A 137 -3.42 -8.07 13.96
C PHE A 137 -3.37 -8.25 15.50
N SER A 138 -4.54 -8.26 16.17
CA SER A 138 -4.63 -8.48 17.62
C SER A 138 -4.17 -9.86 18.08
N LYS A 139 -4.08 -10.82 17.15
CA LYS A 139 -3.65 -12.22 17.43
C LYS A 139 -2.18 -12.47 17.09
N LEU A 140 -1.44 -11.47 16.59
CA LEU A 140 -0.02 -11.58 16.31
C LEU A 140 0.77 -11.79 17.62
N LYS A 141 1.79 -12.63 17.55
CA LYS A 141 2.60 -13.02 18.73
C LYS A 141 3.77 -12.06 18.96
N PHE A 142 3.46 -10.78 19.09
CA PHE A 142 4.40 -9.74 19.54
C PHE A 142 4.06 -9.30 20.95
N SER A 143 4.98 -8.57 21.62
CA SER A 143 4.69 -7.98 22.92
C SER A 143 3.57 -6.92 22.81
N ASN A 144 2.84 -6.71 23.91
CA ASN A 144 1.79 -5.69 23.94
C ASN A 144 2.31 -4.29 23.55
N SER A 145 3.53 -3.94 23.95
CA SER A 145 4.14 -2.65 23.58
C SER A 145 4.39 -2.52 22.07
N GLN A 146 4.85 -3.58 21.42
CA GLN A 146 5.05 -3.62 19.97
C GLN A 146 3.72 -3.52 19.21
N ILE A 147 2.70 -4.27 19.65
CA ILE A 147 1.34 -4.18 19.05
C ILE A 147 0.77 -2.77 19.21
N VAL A 148 0.82 -2.19 20.42
CA VAL A 148 0.30 -0.84 20.69
C VAL A 148 1.06 0.22 19.86
N GLY A 149 2.40 0.11 19.81
CA GLY A 149 3.21 1.01 18.97
C GLY A 149 2.85 0.93 17.49
N ALA A 150 2.71 -0.28 16.97
CA ALA A 150 2.32 -0.50 15.57
C ALA A 150 0.87 -0.02 15.28
N MET A 151 -0.07 -0.20 16.23
CA MET A 151 -1.43 0.35 16.10
C MET A 151 -1.44 1.89 16.11
N ALA A 152 -0.58 2.54 16.89
CA ALA A 152 -0.45 4.00 16.88
C ALA A 152 0.05 4.52 15.52
N VAL A 153 1.06 3.87 14.95
CA VAL A 153 1.53 4.14 13.57
C VAL A 153 0.39 3.94 12.58
N TRP A 154 -0.30 2.81 12.68
CA TRP A 154 -1.45 2.50 11.82
C TRP A 154 -2.50 3.61 11.89
N GLY A 155 -3.01 3.95 13.08
CA GLY A 155 -4.06 4.95 13.27
C GLY A 155 -3.67 6.31 12.69
N LYS A 156 -2.41 6.76 12.91
CA LYS A 156 -1.89 8.01 12.34
C LYS A 156 -2.02 8.04 10.82
N TYR A 157 -1.44 7.08 10.13
CA TYR A 157 -1.33 7.13 8.66
C TYR A 157 -2.60 6.67 7.93
N PHE A 158 -3.36 5.76 8.54
CA PHE A 158 -4.66 5.36 8.01
C PHE A 158 -5.68 6.52 8.03
N THR A 159 -5.71 7.30 9.11
CA THR A 159 -6.53 8.52 9.16
C THR A 159 -6.10 9.52 8.09
N ARG A 160 -4.80 9.70 7.89
CA ARG A 160 -4.27 10.65 6.90
C ARG A 160 -4.59 10.23 5.47
N VAL A 161 -4.53 8.94 5.12
CA VAL A 161 -4.96 8.51 3.78
C VAL A 161 -6.44 8.77 3.54
N GLY A 162 -7.28 8.67 4.57
CA GLY A 162 -8.69 9.10 4.50
C GLY A 162 -8.83 10.60 4.19
N TYR A 163 -8.01 11.46 4.80
CA TYR A 163 -7.97 12.89 4.46
C TYR A 163 -7.52 13.11 3.02
N GLY A 164 -6.47 12.42 2.57
CA GLY A 164 -5.99 12.48 1.19
C GLY A 164 -7.06 12.07 0.18
N GLN A 165 -7.77 10.98 0.46
CA GLN A 165 -8.87 10.51 -0.38
C GLN A 165 -10.05 11.49 -0.41
N THR A 166 -10.35 12.11 0.72
CA THR A 166 -11.40 13.16 0.79
C THR A 166 -11.05 14.36 -0.09
N LEU A 167 -9.80 14.85 0.01
CA LEU A 167 -9.33 15.97 -0.80
C LEU A 167 -9.33 15.63 -2.30
N ASP A 168 -8.93 14.41 -2.67
CA ASP A 168 -8.95 13.93 -4.05
C ASP A 168 -10.38 13.91 -4.61
N GLY A 169 -11.34 13.42 -3.82
CA GLY A 169 -12.76 13.38 -4.21
C GLY A 169 -13.46 14.75 -4.25
N LEU A 170 -12.89 15.78 -3.59
CA LEU A 170 -13.41 17.15 -3.64
C LEU A 170 -13.00 17.92 -4.92
N ASP A 171 -12.19 17.30 -5.80
CA ASP A 171 -11.73 17.87 -7.08
C ASP A 171 -11.10 19.27 -6.93
N ILE A 172 -10.27 19.45 -5.91
CA ILE A 172 -9.56 20.69 -5.63
C ILE A 172 -8.43 20.87 -6.64
N ALA A 173 -8.37 22.06 -7.26
CA ALA A 173 -7.52 22.29 -8.44
C ALA A 173 -6.21 23.06 -8.16
N ASP A 174 -5.90 23.43 -6.92
CA ASP A 174 -4.62 24.07 -6.61
C ASP A 174 -3.46 23.08 -6.51
N ASP A 175 -2.29 23.48 -7.01
CA ASP A 175 -1.11 22.62 -7.10
C ASP A 175 -0.63 22.14 -5.73
N GLU A 176 -0.69 23.00 -4.70
CA GLU A 176 -0.23 22.65 -3.35
C GLU A 176 -1.06 21.52 -2.75
N THR A 177 -2.39 21.57 -2.89
CA THR A 177 -3.29 20.51 -2.43
C THR A 177 -3.05 19.22 -3.19
N ILE A 178 -2.86 19.28 -4.50
CA ILE A 178 -2.55 18.08 -5.31
C ILE A 178 -1.25 17.43 -4.85
N LEU A 179 -0.18 18.18 -4.63
CA LEU A 179 1.08 17.65 -4.12
C LEU A 179 0.91 17.03 -2.73
N LYS A 180 0.08 17.61 -1.86
CA LYS A 180 -0.27 17.00 -0.55
C LYS A 180 -1.03 15.68 -0.70
N ILE A 181 -2.00 15.58 -1.62
CA ILE A 181 -2.73 14.34 -1.91
C ILE A 181 -1.74 13.26 -2.35
N LEU A 182 -0.86 13.55 -3.32
CA LEU A 182 0.16 12.61 -3.80
C LEU A 182 1.10 12.15 -2.66
N SER A 183 1.57 13.08 -1.83
CA SER A 183 2.41 12.79 -0.67
C SER A 183 1.70 11.86 0.33
N ILE A 184 0.45 12.12 0.66
CA ILE A 184 -0.33 11.32 1.61
C ILE A 184 -0.66 9.94 1.05
N LYS A 185 -1.23 9.87 -0.16
CA LYS A 185 -1.68 8.58 -0.75
C LYS A 185 -0.51 7.67 -1.10
N SER A 186 0.60 8.21 -1.55
CA SER A 186 1.75 7.43 -2.01
C SER A 186 2.92 7.41 -1.02
N GLY A 187 3.35 8.55 -0.52
CA GLY A 187 4.43 8.63 0.47
C GLY A 187 4.02 8.00 1.79
N GLU A 188 3.07 8.63 2.47
CA GLU A 188 2.69 8.22 3.82
C GLU A 188 2.03 6.85 3.86
N TYR A 189 0.97 6.64 3.08
CA TYR A 189 0.22 5.39 3.13
C TYR A 189 0.93 4.23 2.47
N SER A 190 1.48 4.40 1.27
CA SER A 190 2.01 3.28 0.50
C SER A 190 3.42 2.84 0.94
N CYS A 191 4.22 3.75 1.53
CA CYS A 191 5.60 3.47 1.88
C CYS A 191 5.90 3.68 3.36
N VAL A 192 5.59 4.84 3.95
CA VAL A 192 5.91 5.13 5.36
C VAL A 192 5.16 4.20 6.30
N LEU A 193 3.84 4.12 6.19
CA LEU A 193 3.02 3.27 7.05
C LEU A 193 3.53 1.83 7.13
N PRO A 194 3.70 1.08 6.03
CA PRO A 194 4.13 -0.30 6.12
C PRO A 194 5.55 -0.46 6.68
N LEU A 195 6.49 0.43 6.32
CA LEU A 195 7.83 0.41 6.89
C LEU A 195 7.83 0.60 8.40
N LEU A 196 7.12 1.63 8.89
CA LEU A 196 7.06 1.93 10.31
C LEU A 196 6.24 0.91 11.09
N LEU A 197 5.22 0.30 10.47
CA LEU A 197 4.47 -0.81 11.06
C LEU A 197 5.43 -1.98 11.37
N GLY A 198 6.20 -2.41 10.39
CA GLY A 198 7.19 -3.47 10.55
C GLY A 198 8.27 -3.13 11.56
N ALA A 199 8.83 -1.93 11.49
CA ALA A 199 9.86 -1.46 12.41
C ALA A 199 9.34 -1.40 13.87
N SER A 200 8.10 -0.94 14.08
CA SER A 200 7.47 -0.92 15.40
C SER A 200 7.26 -2.33 15.96
N LEU A 201 6.83 -3.28 15.12
CA LEU A 201 6.74 -4.70 15.51
C LEU A 201 8.11 -5.30 15.82
N GLY A 202 9.17 -4.84 15.17
CA GLY A 202 10.55 -5.21 15.48
C GLY A 202 11.13 -4.56 16.73
N GLY A 203 10.44 -3.56 17.32
CA GLY A 203 10.90 -2.81 18.49
C GLY A 203 11.98 -1.77 18.16
N ALA A 204 11.91 -1.18 16.96
CA ALA A 204 12.82 -0.12 16.52
C ALA A 204 12.83 1.07 17.49
N ASP A 205 13.98 1.67 17.67
CA ASP A 205 14.11 2.91 18.41
C ASP A 205 13.67 4.15 17.59
N THR A 206 13.53 5.29 18.26
CA THR A 206 13.09 6.53 17.63
C THR A 206 14.03 7.00 16.49
N ALA A 207 15.32 6.71 16.60
CA ALA A 207 16.29 7.12 15.59
C ALA A 207 16.09 6.35 14.28
N LEU A 208 15.84 5.03 14.37
CA LEU A 208 15.52 4.21 13.21
C LEU A 208 14.15 4.57 12.63
N ILE A 209 13.14 4.76 13.47
CA ILE A 209 11.79 5.20 13.04
C ILE A 209 11.88 6.48 12.21
N ASN A 210 12.60 7.52 12.68
CA ASN A 210 12.74 8.78 11.95
C ASN A 210 13.44 8.59 10.58
N LYS A 211 14.46 7.74 10.51
CA LYS A 211 15.16 7.45 9.25
C LYS A 211 14.25 6.72 8.26
N LEU A 212 13.48 5.74 8.74
CA LEU A 212 12.55 5.00 7.90
C LEU A 212 11.35 5.86 7.45
N GLU A 213 10.91 6.82 8.27
CA GLU A 213 9.89 7.80 7.87
C GLU A 213 10.40 8.66 6.70
N GLN A 214 11.62 9.20 6.81
CA GLN A 214 12.23 9.97 5.72
C GLN A 214 12.43 9.13 4.46
N TYR A 215 13.04 7.95 4.60
CA TYR A 215 13.23 7.04 3.47
C TYR A 215 11.90 6.66 2.81
N GLY A 216 10.87 6.34 3.60
CA GLY A 216 9.56 5.97 3.10
C GLY A 216 8.86 7.09 2.34
N MET A 217 9.02 8.34 2.78
CA MET A 217 8.51 9.51 2.07
C MET A 217 9.17 9.65 0.68
N GLU A 218 10.48 9.59 0.62
CA GLU A 218 11.22 9.70 -0.64
C GLU A 218 10.91 8.54 -1.59
N LEU A 219 10.86 7.30 -1.08
CA LEU A 219 10.45 6.13 -1.85
C LEU A 219 9.04 6.29 -2.42
N GLY A 220 8.12 6.84 -1.65
CA GLY A 220 6.75 7.08 -2.06
C GLY A 220 6.64 8.13 -3.16
N TRP A 221 7.45 9.18 -3.10
CA TRP A 221 7.56 10.16 -4.18
C TRP A 221 8.09 9.50 -5.47
N VAL A 222 9.18 8.73 -5.39
CA VAL A 222 9.70 7.99 -6.56
C VAL A 222 8.63 7.08 -7.14
N PHE A 223 7.86 6.39 -6.28
CA PHE A 223 6.78 5.50 -6.70
C PHE A 223 5.69 6.26 -7.47
N GLN A 224 5.19 7.36 -6.91
CA GLN A 224 4.10 8.14 -7.52
C GLN A 224 4.54 8.84 -8.80
N LEU A 225 5.69 9.52 -8.75
CA LEU A 225 6.21 10.22 -9.91
C LEU A 225 6.46 9.27 -11.10
N ARG A 226 6.91 8.05 -10.82
CA ARG A 226 7.08 7.04 -11.88
C ARG A 226 5.74 6.56 -12.42
N ASP A 227 4.72 6.35 -11.58
CA ASP A 227 3.37 6.03 -12.04
C ASP A 227 2.77 7.16 -12.90
N ASP A 228 2.93 8.42 -12.48
CA ASP A 228 2.49 9.60 -13.23
C ASP A 228 3.22 9.72 -14.58
N TRP A 229 4.52 9.46 -14.60
CA TRP A 229 5.33 9.46 -15.81
C TRP A 229 4.89 8.40 -16.81
N LEU A 230 4.63 7.17 -16.34
CA LEU A 230 4.14 6.06 -17.15
C LEU A 230 2.71 6.30 -17.64
N GLY A 231 1.88 6.91 -16.81
CA GLY A 231 0.48 7.24 -17.10
C GLY A 231 0.27 8.47 -17.97
N TYR A 232 1.31 9.27 -18.23
CA TYR A 232 1.23 10.62 -18.80
C TYR A 232 0.30 10.75 -20.02
N ASP A 233 0.50 9.94 -21.07
CA ASP A 233 -0.29 10.05 -22.29
C ASP A 233 -1.78 9.72 -22.07
N LYS A 234 -2.06 8.73 -21.24
CA LYS A 234 -3.42 8.35 -20.82
C LYS A 234 -4.07 9.45 -19.99
N ASP A 235 -3.32 10.06 -19.09
CA ASP A 235 -3.82 11.09 -18.18
C ASP A 235 -4.03 12.41 -18.90
N MET A 236 -3.16 12.76 -19.85
CA MET A 236 -3.35 13.92 -20.74
C MET A 236 -4.61 13.79 -21.61
N ALA A 237 -4.99 12.57 -21.99
CA ALA A 237 -6.22 12.32 -22.76
C ALA A 237 -7.49 12.45 -21.89
N LYS A 238 -7.39 12.40 -20.57
CA LYS A 238 -8.50 12.57 -19.63
C LYS A 238 -8.65 14.04 -19.25
N LYS A 239 -9.77 14.66 -19.63
CA LYS A 239 -10.06 16.05 -19.27
C LYS A 239 -10.06 16.25 -17.75
N GLY A 240 -9.24 17.18 -17.26
CA GLY A 240 -9.17 17.55 -15.85
C GLY A 240 -8.31 16.61 -14.97
N LYS A 241 -7.74 15.52 -15.50
CA LYS A 241 -6.85 14.67 -14.71
C LYS A 241 -5.55 15.41 -14.39
N ARG A 242 -5.28 15.60 -13.11
CA ARG A 242 -4.09 16.30 -12.60
C ARG A 242 -3.19 15.32 -11.85
N THR A 243 -1.98 15.14 -12.39
CA THR A 243 -0.89 14.39 -11.80
C THR A 243 0.37 15.25 -11.85
N TYR A 244 1.43 14.89 -11.16
CA TYR A 244 2.68 15.67 -11.24
C TYR A 244 3.13 15.83 -12.71
N ALA A 245 3.08 14.74 -13.48
CA ALA A 245 3.49 14.74 -14.88
C ALA A 245 2.61 15.60 -15.77
N THR A 246 1.27 15.62 -15.58
CA THR A 246 0.37 16.49 -16.37
C THR A 246 0.51 17.97 -15.99
N MET A 247 0.94 18.28 -14.76
CA MET A 247 1.16 19.66 -14.29
C MET A 247 2.49 20.24 -14.75
N TYR A 248 3.57 19.44 -14.69
CA TYR A 248 4.94 19.94 -14.90
C TYR A 248 5.64 19.36 -16.13
N GLY A 249 5.07 18.35 -16.77
CA GLY A 249 5.64 17.66 -17.94
C GLY A 249 6.59 16.52 -17.59
N ARG A 250 6.86 15.64 -18.57
CA ARG A 250 7.69 14.44 -18.40
C ARG A 250 9.11 14.74 -17.96
N GLU A 251 9.76 15.77 -18.54
CA GLU A 251 11.14 16.11 -18.24
C GLU A 251 11.33 16.47 -16.76
N LYS A 252 10.51 17.40 -16.25
CA LYS A 252 10.55 17.77 -14.82
C LYS A 252 10.17 16.62 -13.90
N THR A 253 9.29 15.72 -14.33
CA THR A 253 8.94 14.54 -13.58
C THR A 253 10.15 13.60 -13.46
N GLU A 254 10.92 13.39 -14.51
CA GLU A 254 12.12 12.56 -14.48
C GLU A 254 13.22 13.20 -13.61
N GLU A 255 13.39 14.52 -13.66
CA GLU A 255 14.30 15.26 -12.77
C GLU A 255 13.91 15.06 -11.29
N ALA A 256 12.62 15.19 -10.97
CA ALA A 256 12.11 14.99 -9.62
C ALA A 256 12.29 13.53 -9.15
N ILE A 257 12.08 12.54 -10.01
CA ILE A 257 12.37 11.12 -9.70
C ILE A 257 13.84 10.96 -9.29
N MET A 258 14.78 11.51 -10.07
CA MET A 258 16.21 11.40 -9.79
C MET A 258 16.59 12.11 -8.47
N GLU A 259 15.98 13.25 -8.16
CA GLU A 259 16.19 13.97 -6.92
C GLU A 259 15.72 13.16 -5.71
N HIS A 260 14.47 12.68 -5.73
CA HIS A 260 13.93 11.84 -4.65
C HIS A 260 14.68 10.52 -4.49
N MET A 261 15.17 9.91 -5.56
CA MET A 261 16.04 8.73 -5.50
C MET A 261 17.38 9.06 -4.78
N LYS A 262 17.94 10.23 -4.99
CA LYS A 262 19.17 10.68 -4.31
C LYS A 262 18.90 10.95 -2.83
N GLU A 263 17.82 11.66 -2.50
CA GLU A 263 17.47 11.97 -1.12
C GLU A 263 17.11 10.70 -0.32
N SER A 264 16.42 9.73 -0.94
CA SER A 264 16.16 8.43 -0.31
C SER A 264 17.45 7.71 0.10
N LYS A 265 18.48 7.70 -0.77
CA LYS A 265 19.80 7.14 -0.45
C LYS A 265 20.51 7.92 0.66
N THR A 266 20.30 9.21 0.73
CA THR A 266 20.89 10.07 1.77
C THR A 266 20.29 9.77 3.15
N SER A 267 18.97 9.53 3.24
CA SER A 267 18.28 9.17 4.49
C SER A 267 18.77 7.85 5.10
N LEU A 268 19.36 6.96 4.30
CA LEU A 268 19.89 5.66 4.73
C LEU A 268 21.26 5.73 5.44
N ARG A 269 21.90 6.91 5.47
CA ARG A 269 23.22 7.05 6.09
C ARG A 269 23.21 6.63 7.57
N GLY A 270 24.19 5.83 7.95
CA GLY A 270 24.35 5.30 9.30
C GLY A 270 23.51 4.05 9.60
N LEU A 271 22.79 3.50 8.62
CA LEU A 271 22.26 2.14 8.67
C LEU A 271 23.36 1.13 8.30
N SER A 272 23.14 -0.16 8.58
CA SER A 272 24.07 -1.22 8.14
C SER A 272 24.24 -1.23 6.62
N SER A 273 25.40 -1.66 6.14
CA SER A 273 25.69 -1.73 4.69
C SER A 273 24.66 -2.58 3.95
N GLN A 274 24.18 -3.68 4.55
CA GLN A 274 23.17 -4.54 3.97
C GLN A 274 21.82 -3.81 3.83
N ALA A 275 21.39 -3.08 4.88
CA ALA A 275 20.17 -2.27 4.84
C ALA A 275 20.25 -1.18 3.77
N GLN A 276 21.39 -0.48 3.67
CA GLN A 276 21.61 0.53 2.63
C GLN A 276 21.53 -0.06 1.21
N ILE A 277 22.14 -1.22 0.98
CA ILE A 277 22.10 -1.91 -0.33
C ILE A 277 20.68 -2.31 -0.67
N MET A 278 19.94 -2.92 0.27
CA MET A 278 18.56 -3.36 0.06
C MET A 278 17.64 -2.19 -0.29
N CYS A 279 17.64 -1.15 0.54
CA CYS A 279 16.79 0.03 0.35
C CYS A 279 17.15 0.81 -0.92
N SER A 280 18.46 0.97 -1.24
CA SER A 280 18.88 1.59 -2.49
C SER A 280 18.43 0.79 -3.70
N SER A 281 18.52 -0.54 -3.65
CA SER A 281 18.05 -1.42 -4.73
C SER A 281 16.53 -1.34 -4.92
N LEU A 282 15.78 -1.18 -3.82
CA LEU A 282 14.32 -1.01 -3.89
C LEU A 282 13.93 0.30 -4.57
N VAL A 283 14.59 1.41 -4.21
CA VAL A 283 14.35 2.72 -4.85
C VAL A 283 14.71 2.66 -6.34
N GLU A 284 15.83 2.06 -6.70
CA GLU A 284 16.24 1.88 -8.10
C GLU A 284 15.22 1.03 -8.87
N TRP A 285 14.73 -0.04 -8.26
CA TRP A 285 13.71 -0.88 -8.88
C TRP A 285 12.40 -0.14 -9.09
N VAL A 286 11.96 0.65 -8.10
CA VAL A 286 10.74 1.47 -8.21
C VAL A 286 10.91 2.56 -9.27
N GLY A 287 12.03 3.26 -9.28
CA GLY A 287 12.29 4.35 -10.22
C GLY A 287 12.52 3.89 -11.67
N ALA A 288 12.99 2.65 -11.88
CA ALA A 288 13.26 2.09 -13.21
C ALA A 288 12.09 1.27 -13.79
N ARG A 289 10.90 1.27 -13.16
CA ARG A 289 9.74 0.52 -13.68
C ARG A 289 9.32 1.02 -15.06
N GLU A 290 8.96 0.08 -15.93
CA GLU A 290 8.39 0.31 -17.26
C GLU A 290 6.91 -0.07 -17.34
N ASN A 291 6.38 -0.72 -16.26
CA ASN A 291 5.00 -1.22 -16.11
C ASN A 291 4.54 -1.10 -14.66
#